data_1faa688eb765f20fbf83d428774629e9
#
_entry.id   1faa688eb765f20fbf83d428774629e9
#
_cell.length_a   1.000
_cell.length_b   1.000
_cell.length_c   1.000
_cell.angle_alpha   90.00
_cell.angle_beta   90.00
_cell.angle_gamma   90.00
#
_symmetry.space_group_name_H-M   'P 1'
#
loop_
_entity.id
_entity.type
_entity.pdbx_description
1 polymer ?
#
loop_
_entity_poly.entity_id
_entity_poly.type
_entity_poly.pdbx_seq_one_letter_code
_entity_poly.pdbx_strand_id
1 'polypeptide(L)'
;MENEKKAQLVPLSAAREKARRPKRRLRFFNLSNGFDMPFFVLLMVILVIGLATLYSASHVYALTYEGDSYYYIRRQLLWVVIGMAAMFFTSMIDYHILHRFAWLLWLASLVLLVIAYISPSSTGVHRWIRVPGLGQFQPSEVAKFALVLLFSHLISLNHKRMKKFLGGLVPLLLILGVTCALVIIEPHLSGTILLAALGLVMMFVGGVRWGWLAGLVGVGGAGVVVMTTVLGYEKDRMLVWLHPLESFANQIQFPDNISGRDHAWQTVQSLYAIGSGGLLGQGPGNSRQKHLFLREPQNDFIFAILCEEMGFIGALVVVVLFGLLVWRGFTIALGAPDKFGTMLAFGLTIQIGLQVALNIAVVSNLMPNTGISLPFFSYGGTSILMLMAQMGIVLSVSRQSRAEKT
;
A
#
# COMPACT_ATOMS: atom_id res chain seq x y z
N MET A 1 -33.35 -10.81 61.74
CA MET A 1 -33.79 -10.05 60.57
C MET A 1 -32.87 -10.46 59.40
N GLU A 2 -33.32 -11.47 58.75
CA GLU A 2 -32.68 -12.19 57.67
C GLU A 2 -32.99 -11.53 56.37
N ASN A 3 -32.01 -11.12 55.60
CA ASN A 3 -32.15 -10.68 54.23
C ASN A 3 -31.35 -11.63 53.33
N GLU A 4 -31.98 -12.76 52.99
CA GLU A 4 -31.51 -13.67 51.95
C GLU A 4 -31.54 -12.97 50.56
N LYS A 5 -30.37 -12.72 50.03
CA LYS A 5 -30.22 -12.38 48.61
C LYS A 5 -30.52 -13.64 47.79
N LYS A 6 -31.74 -13.73 47.24
CA LYS A 6 -32.08 -14.72 46.20
C LYS A 6 -31.20 -14.49 44.96
N ALA A 7 -30.16 -15.30 44.80
CA ALA A 7 -29.48 -15.44 43.54
C ALA A 7 -30.46 -16.01 42.52
N GLN A 8 -30.85 -15.22 41.52
CA GLN A 8 -31.64 -15.69 40.39
C GLN A 8 -30.79 -16.67 39.57
N LEU A 9 -31.04 -17.96 39.73
CA LEU A 9 -30.51 -19.03 38.91
C LEU A 9 -31.09 -18.86 37.50
N VAL A 10 -30.27 -18.35 36.56
CA VAL A 10 -30.62 -18.35 35.13
C VAL A 10 -30.74 -19.78 34.67
N PRO A 11 -31.91 -20.21 34.16
CA PRO A 11 -32.10 -21.62 33.76
C PRO A 11 -31.10 -22.00 32.66
N LEU A 12 -30.47 -23.17 32.85
CA LEU A 12 -29.47 -23.75 31.93
C LEU A 12 -29.95 -23.84 30.45
N SER A 13 -31.29 -23.87 30.25
CA SER A 13 -31.91 -23.77 28.93
C SER A 13 -31.64 -22.43 28.23
N ALA A 14 -31.71 -21.30 28.94
CA ALA A 14 -31.42 -19.99 28.40
C ALA A 14 -29.92 -19.77 28.10
N ALA A 15 -29.03 -20.42 28.87
CA ALA A 15 -27.60 -20.44 28.62
C ALA A 15 -27.24 -21.30 27.38
N ARG A 16 -27.97 -22.41 27.16
CA ARG A 16 -27.80 -23.25 25.95
C ARG A 16 -28.36 -22.61 24.69
N GLU A 17 -29.39 -21.79 24.78
CA GLU A 17 -29.99 -21.08 23.64
C GLU A 17 -29.05 -19.94 23.14
N LYS A 18 -28.35 -19.24 24.04
CA LYS A 18 -27.29 -18.29 23.72
C LYS A 18 -26.04 -18.94 23.09
N ALA A 19 -25.82 -20.24 23.30
CA ALA A 19 -24.68 -20.97 22.72
C ALA A 19 -24.93 -21.48 21.29
N ARG A 20 -26.17 -21.50 20.81
CA ARG A 20 -26.51 -21.80 19.41
C ARG A 20 -26.52 -20.52 18.56
N ARG A 21 -25.36 -19.88 18.39
CA ARG A 21 -25.22 -18.98 17.25
C ARG A 21 -25.42 -19.79 15.99
N PRO A 22 -26.38 -19.44 15.11
CA PRO A 22 -26.59 -20.18 13.87
C PRO A 22 -25.27 -20.21 13.13
N LYS A 23 -24.81 -21.41 12.71
CA LYS A 23 -23.66 -21.54 11.83
C LYS A 23 -23.96 -20.72 10.58
N ARG A 24 -23.33 -19.58 10.41
CA ARG A 24 -23.49 -18.68 9.27
C ARG A 24 -23.17 -19.49 8.02
N ARG A 25 -24.18 -19.76 7.18
CA ARG A 25 -23.95 -20.42 5.90
C ARG A 25 -23.11 -19.46 5.04
N LEU A 26 -21.93 -19.89 4.67
CA LEU A 26 -21.08 -19.18 3.73
C LEU A 26 -21.85 -19.04 2.41
N ARG A 27 -22.27 -17.85 2.06
CA ARG A 27 -22.87 -17.54 0.75
C ARG A 27 -21.74 -16.98 -0.11
N PHE A 28 -21.48 -17.61 -1.26
CA PHE A 28 -20.45 -17.15 -2.19
C PHE A 28 -20.69 -15.70 -2.65
N PHE A 29 -21.95 -15.33 -2.88
CA PHE A 29 -22.35 -13.98 -3.25
C PHE A 29 -23.35 -13.41 -2.25
N ASN A 30 -23.07 -12.17 -1.78
CA ASN A 30 -23.98 -11.43 -0.93
C ASN A 30 -24.40 -10.14 -1.63
N LEU A 31 -25.57 -10.18 -2.31
CA LEU A 31 -26.12 -9.07 -3.09
C LEU A 31 -27.18 -8.27 -2.34
N SER A 32 -27.51 -8.65 -1.10
CA SER A 32 -28.71 -8.15 -0.41
C SER A 32 -28.61 -6.71 0.09
N ASN A 33 -27.40 -6.13 0.24
CA ASN A 33 -27.22 -4.79 0.79
C ASN A 33 -26.29 -3.93 -0.08
N GLY A 34 -26.57 -2.61 -0.14
CA GLY A 34 -25.71 -1.63 -0.80
C GLY A 34 -24.35 -1.52 -0.09
N PHE A 35 -23.30 -1.26 -0.83
CA PHE A 35 -21.97 -0.97 -0.29
C PHE A 35 -21.86 0.49 0.20
N ASP A 36 -20.73 0.84 0.78
CA ASP A 36 -20.46 2.18 1.30
C ASP A 36 -20.22 3.17 0.15
N MET A 37 -21.28 3.93 -0.20
CA MET A 37 -21.23 4.93 -1.28
C MET A 37 -20.20 6.04 -1.06
N PRO A 38 -20.04 6.65 0.13
CA PRO A 38 -19.02 7.67 0.36
C PRO A 38 -17.60 7.16 0.08
N PHE A 39 -17.26 5.93 0.50
CA PHE A 39 -15.97 5.33 0.21
C PHE A 39 -15.76 5.13 -1.30
N PHE A 40 -16.78 4.64 -2.00
CA PHE A 40 -16.71 4.44 -3.44
C PHE A 40 -16.56 5.76 -4.19
N VAL A 41 -17.32 6.79 -3.83
CA VAL A 41 -17.23 8.12 -4.49
C VAL A 41 -15.85 8.74 -4.27
N LEU A 42 -15.32 8.71 -3.04
CA LEU A 42 -13.95 9.19 -2.74
C LEU A 42 -12.91 8.48 -3.60
N LEU A 43 -13.01 7.15 -3.70
CA LEU A 43 -12.11 6.36 -4.52
C LEU A 43 -12.17 6.77 -6.00
N MET A 44 -13.40 6.98 -6.54
CA MET A 44 -13.57 7.41 -7.93
C MET A 44 -13.03 8.81 -8.19
N VAL A 45 -13.24 9.75 -7.27
CA VAL A 45 -12.68 11.11 -7.38
C VAL A 45 -11.17 11.07 -7.41
N ILE A 46 -10.54 10.32 -6.49
CA ILE A 46 -9.08 10.13 -6.45
C ILE A 46 -8.57 9.52 -7.76
N LEU A 47 -9.25 8.49 -8.27
CA LEU A 47 -8.88 7.81 -9.52
C LEU A 47 -8.95 8.77 -10.73
N VAL A 48 -10.00 9.59 -10.84
CA VAL A 48 -10.16 10.54 -11.95
C VAL A 48 -9.06 11.61 -11.90
N ILE A 49 -8.76 12.16 -10.72
CA ILE A 49 -7.66 13.12 -10.56
C ILE A 49 -6.33 12.45 -10.90
N GLY A 50 -6.12 11.20 -10.45
CA GLY A 50 -4.92 10.42 -10.75
C GLY A 50 -4.72 10.20 -12.24
N LEU A 51 -5.76 9.83 -12.97
CA LEU A 51 -5.70 9.65 -14.43
C LEU A 51 -5.40 10.95 -15.18
N ALA A 52 -6.00 12.07 -14.76
CA ALA A 52 -5.72 13.38 -15.34
C ALA A 52 -4.26 13.79 -15.12
N THR A 53 -3.76 13.61 -13.88
CA THR A 53 -2.35 13.88 -13.55
C THR A 53 -1.40 12.95 -14.30
N LEU A 54 -1.74 11.64 -14.42
CA LEU A 54 -0.95 10.69 -15.18
C LEU A 54 -0.82 11.09 -16.65
N TYR A 55 -1.92 11.50 -17.28
CA TYR A 55 -1.86 11.98 -18.67
C TYR A 55 -0.95 13.20 -18.78
N SER A 56 -1.10 14.19 -17.90
CA SER A 56 -0.24 15.38 -17.93
C SER A 56 1.24 15.04 -17.71
N ALA A 57 1.55 14.17 -16.76
CA ALA A 57 2.93 13.79 -16.46
C ALA A 57 3.57 12.94 -17.55
N SER A 58 2.80 12.11 -18.27
CA SER A 58 3.35 11.10 -19.16
C SER A 58 3.40 11.51 -20.63
N HIS A 59 2.60 12.47 -21.09
CA HIS A 59 2.40 12.72 -22.52
C HIS A 59 3.68 13.10 -23.28
N VAL A 60 4.58 13.92 -22.69
CA VAL A 60 5.86 14.31 -23.31
C VAL A 60 6.81 13.12 -23.35
N TYR A 61 6.94 12.42 -22.25
CA TYR A 61 7.77 11.22 -22.14
C TYR A 61 7.31 10.13 -23.13
N ALA A 62 6.00 9.91 -23.23
CA ALA A 62 5.39 8.96 -24.14
C ALA A 62 5.67 9.34 -25.63
N LEU A 63 5.52 10.61 -25.98
CA LEU A 63 5.81 11.09 -27.33
C LEU A 63 7.28 10.86 -27.72
N THR A 64 8.20 11.12 -26.78
CA THR A 64 9.64 11.04 -27.05
C THR A 64 10.14 9.59 -27.16
N TYR A 65 9.70 8.68 -26.27
CA TYR A 65 10.25 7.33 -26.20
C TYR A 65 9.38 6.26 -26.87
N GLU A 66 8.06 6.49 -26.96
CA GLU A 66 7.12 5.52 -27.52
C GLU A 66 6.48 6.00 -28.85
N GLY A 67 6.74 7.26 -29.24
CA GLY A 67 6.19 7.86 -30.45
C GLY A 67 4.69 8.21 -30.41
N ASP A 68 4.02 8.02 -29.25
CA ASP A 68 2.60 8.23 -29.07
C ASP A 68 2.30 8.83 -27.70
N SER A 69 1.83 10.07 -27.66
CA SER A 69 1.50 10.80 -26.42
C SER A 69 0.45 10.11 -25.54
N TYR A 70 -0.39 9.26 -26.11
CA TYR A 70 -1.45 8.57 -25.40
C TYR A 70 -1.08 7.15 -24.97
N TYR A 71 0.17 6.70 -25.17
CA TYR A 71 0.61 5.34 -24.89
C TYR A 71 0.32 4.89 -23.46
N TYR A 72 0.75 5.66 -22.45
CA TYR A 72 0.56 5.30 -21.04
C TYR A 72 -0.90 5.40 -20.61
N ILE A 73 -1.60 6.49 -21.00
CA ILE A 73 -2.99 6.68 -20.55
C ILE A 73 -3.95 5.65 -21.13
N ARG A 74 -3.79 5.24 -22.39
CA ARG A 74 -4.63 4.19 -23.01
C ARG A 74 -4.47 2.85 -22.28
N ARG A 75 -3.22 2.47 -21.95
CA ARG A 75 -2.95 1.25 -21.21
C ARG A 75 -3.49 1.32 -19.78
N GLN A 76 -3.31 2.45 -19.11
CA GLN A 76 -3.83 2.65 -17.76
C GLN A 76 -5.36 2.61 -17.73
N LEU A 77 -6.06 3.24 -18.68
CA LEU A 77 -7.51 3.18 -18.77
C LEU A 77 -8.04 1.75 -18.96
N LEU A 78 -7.37 0.95 -19.80
CA LEU A 78 -7.71 -0.48 -19.95
C LEU A 78 -7.60 -1.22 -18.61
N TRP A 79 -6.50 -1.01 -17.89
CA TRP A 79 -6.31 -1.62 -16.57
C TRP A 79 -7.29 -1.09 -15.52
N VAL A 80 -7.69 0.18 -15.60
CA VAL A 80 -8.74 0.74 -14.74
C VAL A 80 -10.08 0.06 -15.00
N VAL A 81 -10.47 -0.15 -16.26
CA VAL A 81 -11.72 -0.86 -16.59
C VAL A 81 -11.70 -2.29 -16.04
N ILE A 82 -10.59 -3.02 -16.23
CA ILE A 82 -10.42 -4.37 -15.67
C ILE A 82 -10.43 -4.32 -14.14
N GLY A 83 -9.74 -3.34 -13.54
CA GLY A 83 -9.70 -3.11 -12.10
C GLY A 83 -11.08 -2.78 -11.51
N MET A 84 -11.88 -1.96 -12.19
CA MET A 84 -13.28 -1.69 -11.82
C MET A 84 -14.11 -2.97 -11.81
N ALA A 85 -14.01 -3.78 -12.86
CA ALA A 85 -14.69 -5.08 -12.92
C ALA A 85 -14.25 -5.99 -11.77
N ALA A 86 -12.93 -6.06 -11.48
CA ALA A 86 -12.38 -6.81 -10.36
C ALA A 86 -12.88 -6.26 -9.00
N MET A 87 -12.93 -4.94 -8.82
CA MET A 87 -13.46 -4.30 -7.61
C MET A 87 -14.93 -4.66 -7.37
N PHE A 88 -15.77 -4.56 -8.38
CA PHE A 88 -17.19 -4.96 -8.27
C PHE A 88 -17.31 -6.45 -7.99
N PHE A 89 -16.55 -7.29 -8.67
CA PHE A 89 -16.54 -8.73 -8.44
C PHE A 89 -16.14 -9.08 -7.01
N THR A 90 -15.02 -8.56 -6.51
CA THR A 90 -14.55 -8.82 -5.14
C THR A 90 -15.49 -8.22 -4.09
N SER A 91 -16.18 -7.12 -4.40
CA SER A 91 -17.19 -6.55 -3.50
C SER A 91 -18.43 -7.42 -3.31
N MET A 92 -18.70 -8.33 -4.26
CA MET A 92 -19.82 -9.28 -4.17
C MET A 92 -19.45 -10.57 -3.45
N ILE A 93 -18.16 -10.90 -3.37
CA ILE A 93 -17.67 -12.12 -2.70
C ILE A 93 -17.75 -11.94 -1.18
N ASP A 94 -18.12 -12.98 -0.45
CA ASP A 94 -18.03 -13.00 1.00
C ASP A 94 -16.55 -13.04 1.43
N TYR A 95 -16.08 -11.98 2.10
CA TYR A 95 -14.67 -11.88 2.53
C TYR A 95 -14.24 -13.02 3.48
N HIS A 96 -15.18 -13.72 4.14
CA HIS A 96 -14.85 -14.89 4.97
C HIS A 96 -14.26 -16.06 4.17
N ILE A 97 -14.49 -16.11 2.85
CA ILE A 97 -13.85 -17.10 1.99
C ILE A 97 -12.33 -16.91 2.00
N LEU A 98 -11.87 -15.66 1.98
CA LEU A 98 -10.45 -15.33 2.04
C LEU A 98 -9.76 -15.84 3.30
N HIS A 99 -10.49 -15.90 4.42
CA HIS A 99 -9.98 -16.44 5.67
C HIS A 99 -9.47 -17.90 5.52
N ARG A 100 -10.14 -18.70 4.67
CA ARG A 100 -9.75 -20.10 4.41
C ARG A 100 -8.48 -20.20 3.57
N PHE A 101 -8.28 -19.24 2.66
CA PHE A 101 -7.18 -19.25 1.69
C PHE A 101 -5.97 -18.42 2.13
N ALA A 102 -5.97 -17.85 3.35
CA ALA A 102 -4.93 -16.92 3.81
C ALA A 102 -3.52 -17.51 3.74
N TRP A 103 -3.31 -18.74 4.21
CA TRP A 103 -2.03 -19.44 4.13
C TRP A 103 -1.62 -19.77 2.70
N LEU A 104 -2.57 -20.24 1.88
CA LEU A 104 -2.30 -20.59 0.48
C LEU A 104 -1.86 -19.37 -0.32
N LEU A 105 -2.57 -18.23 -0.16
CA LEU A 105 -2.24 -16.99 -0.86
C LEU A 105 -0.90 -16.43 -0.42
N TRP A 106 -0.55 -16.52 0.87
CA TRP A 106 0.76 -16.11 1.34
C TRP A 106 1.88 -17.00 0.78
N LEU A 107 1.74 -18.33 0.84
CA LEU A 107 2.72 -19.24 0.25
C LEU A 107 2.86 -19.01 -1.26
N ALA A 108 1.75 -18.83 -1.97
CA ALA A 108 1.77 -18.50 -3.39
C ALA A 108 2.51 -17.18 -3.67
N SER A 109 2.34 -16.17 -2.80
CA SER A 109 3.07 -14.90 -2.95
C SER A 109 4.58 -15.06 -2.75
N LEU A 110 5.03 -15.92 -1.81
CA LEU A 110 6.45 -16.22 -1.64
C LEU A 110 7.04 -16.91 -2.89
N VAL A 111 6.30 -17.86 -3.47
CA VAL A 111 6.70 -18.52 -4.73
C VAL A 111 6.81 -17.49 -5.86
N LEU A 112 5.85 -16.57 -5.97
CA LEU A 112 5.91 -15.51 -6.99
C LEU A 112 7.11 -14.58 -6.80
N LEU A 113 7.49 -14.23 -5.56
CA LEU A 113 8.70 -13.46 -5.28
C LEU A 113 9.96 -14.23 -5.72
N VAL A 114 10.06 -15.52 -5.41
CA VAL A 114 11.18 -16.36 -5.87
C VAL A 114 11.25 -16.43 -7.39
N ILE A 115 10.10 -16.58 -8.08
CA ILE A 115 10.03 -16.57 -9.54
C ILE A 115 10.51 -15.22 -10.10
N ALA A 116 10.12 -14.08 -9.49
CA ALA A 116 10.60 -12.77 -9.93
C ALA A 116 12.12 -12.65 -9.81
N TYR A 117 12.69 -13.12 -8.71
CA TYR A 117 14.14 -13.12 -8.50
C TYR A 117 14.90 -13.91 -9.54
N ILE A 118 14.38 -15.10 -9.95
CA ILE A 118 15.01 -15.97 -10.95
C ILE A 118 14.74 -15.49 -12.38
N SER A 119 13.71 -14.66 -12.60
CA SER A 119 13.30 -14.21 -13.93
C SER A 119 14.38 -13.34 -14.58
N PRO A 120 14.67 -13.53 -15.89
CA PRO A 120 15.65 -12.73 -16.59
C PRO A 120 15.22 -11.25 -16.64
N SER A 121 16.12 -10.37 -16.22
CA SER A 121 15.92 -8.93 -16.22
C SER A 121 16.86 -8.26 -17.22
N SER A 122 16.33 -7.40 -18.09
CA SER A 122 17.13 -6.58 -19.02
C SER A 122 17.82 -5.39 -18.33
N THR A 123 17.38 -5.04 -17.10
CA THR A 123 17.86 -3.86 -16.36
C THR A 123 18.69 -4.24 -15.12
N GLY A 124 18.92 -5.54 -14.88
CA GLY A 124 19.59 -6.03 -13.66
C GLY A 124 18.72 -5.96 -12.39
N VAL A 125 17.48 -5.49 -12.49
CA VAL A 125 16.55 -5.41 -11.36
C VAL A 125 15.48 -6.50 -11.48
N HIS A 126 15.53 -7.49 -10.61
CA HIS A 126 14.74 -8.72 -10.65
C HIS A 126 13.45 -8.62 -9.80
N ARG A 127 12.60 -7.63 -10.05
CA ARG A 127 11.34 -7.41 -9.29
C ARG A 127 10.07 -7.45 -10.14
N TRP A 128 10.21 -7.69 -11.45
CA TRP A 128 9.10 -7.68 -12.40
C TRP A 128 9.07 -8.98 -13.19
N ILE A 129 7.90 -9.62 -13.26
CA ILE A 129 7.65 -10.76 -14.15
C ILE A 129 7.01 -10.24 -15.42
N ARG A 130 7.61 -10.51 -16.57
CA ARG A 130 7.01 -10.18 -17.87
C ARG A 130 6.01 -11.24 -18.26
N VAL A 131 4.74 -10.86 -18.36
CA VAL A 131 3.67 -11.76 -18.81
C VAL A 131 3.33 -11.39 -20.26
N PRO A 132 3.53 -12.31 -21.23
CA PRO A 132 3.19 -12.05 -22.62
C PRO A 132 1.74 -11.60 -22.76
N GLY A 133 1.51 -10.47 -23.44
CA GLY A 133 0.16 -9.90 -23.67
C GLY A 133 -0.41 -9.07 -22.51
N LEU A 134 0.06 -9.24 -21.25
CA LEU A 134 -0.44 -8.53 -20.08
C LEU A 134 0.52 -7.45 -19.56
N GLY A 135 1.78 -7.45 -20.03
CA GLY A 135 2.79 -6.49 -19.61
C GLY A 135 3.64 -6.95 -18.43
N GLN A 136 3.96 -6.06 -17.52
CA GLN A 136 4.79 -6.34 -16.35
C GLN A 136 3.92 -6.54 -15.11
N PHE A 137 4.19 -7.62 -14.37
CA PHE A 137 3.52 -7.98 -13.11
C PHE A 137 4.52 -7.89 -11.97
N GLN A 138 4.15 -7.21 -10.89
CA GLN A 138 5.00 -7.04 -9.70
C GLN A 138 4.52 -7.94 -8.56
N PRO A 139 5.23 -9.03 -8.23
CA PRO A 139 4.85 -9.95 -7.16
C PRO A 139 4.74 -9.33 -5.78
N SER A 140 5.51 -8.30 -5.47
CA SER A 140 5.43 -7.61 -4.19
C SER A 140 4.07 -6.96 -3.93
N GLU A 141 3.27 -6.62 -4.97
CA GLU A 141 1.89 -6.15 -4.81
C GLU A 141 0.99 -7.26 -4.24
N VAL A 142 1.18 -8.50 -4.73
CA VAL A 142 0.46 -9.67 -4.19
C VAL A 142 0.94 -9.99 -2.78
N ALA A 143 2.24 -9.88 -2.51
CA ALA A 143 2.81 -10.14 -1.18
C ALA A 143 2.27 -9.17 -0.13
N LYS A 144 2.08 -7.89 -0.45
CA LYS A 144 1.42 -6.90 0.43
C LYS A 144 0.01 -7.35 0.82
N PHE A 145 -0.80 -7.70 -0.18
CA PHE A 145 -2.15 -8.20 0.06
C PHE A 145 -2.18 -9.50 0.88
N ALA A 146 -1.33 -10.46 0.52
CA ALA A 146 -1.25 -11.75 1.20
C ALA A 146 -0.80 -11.60 2.66
N LEU A 147 0.12 -10.67 2.96
CA LEU A 147 0.55 -10.34 4.31
C LEU A 147 -0.63 -9.78 5.13
N VAL A 148 -1.37 -8.80 4.60
CA VAL A 148 -2.56 -8.24 5.26
C VAL A 148 -3.58 -9.34 5.56
N LEU A 149 -3.84 -10.19 4.59
CA LEU A 149 -4.80 -11.29 4.72
C LEU A 149 -4.38 -12.29 5.80
N LEU A 150 -3.12 -12.74 5.77
CA LEU A 150 -2.61 -13.72 6.74
C LEU A 150 -2.54 -13.13 8.15
N PHE A 151 -2.11 -11.87 8.29
CA PHE A 151 -2.12 -11.17 9.58
C PHE A 151 -3.53 -11.03 10.14
N SER A 152 -4.50 -10.64 9.30
CA SER A 152 -5.90 -10.56 9.69
C SER A 152 -6.44 -11.91 10.16
N HIS A 153 -6.08 -13.00 9.45
CA HIS A 153 -6.42 -14.37 9.83
C HIS A 153 -5.84 -14.76 11.21
N LEU A 154 -4.53 -14.59 11.39
CA LEU A 154 -3.84 -15.01 12.62
C LEU A 154 -4.24 -14.17 13.83
N ILE A 155 -4.39 -12.85 13.67
CA ILE A 155 -4.81 -11.95 14.74
C ILE A 155 -6.25 -12.27 15.17
N SER A 156 -7.14 -12.56 14.22
CA SER A 156 -8.54 -12.93 14.55
C SER A 156 -8.64 -14.22 15.34
N LEU A 157 -7.83 -15.22 15.01
CA LEU A 157 -7.80 -16.52 15.72
C LEU A 157 -7.15 -16.43 17.09
N ASN A 158 -6.05 -15.69 17.21
CA ASN A 158 -5.18 -15.69 18.39
C ASN A 158 -5.32 -14.42 19.25
N HIS A 159 -6.39 -13.66 19.11
CA HIS A 159 -6.54 -12.35 19.76
C HIS A 159 -6.19 -12.34 21.27
N LYS A 160 -6.57 -13.37 22.01
CA LYS A 160 -6.26 -13.48 23.46
C LYS A 160 -4.76 -13.70 23.74
N ARG A 161 -4.00 -14.21 22.76
CA ARG A 161 -2.56 -14.52 22.89
C ARG A 161 -1.66 -13.42 22.35
N MET A 162 -2.20 -12.37 21.70
CA MET A 162 -1.40 -11.31 21.06
C MET A 162 -0.48 -10.57 22.03
N LYS A 163 -0.84 -10.50 23.32
CA LYS A 163 -0.01 -9.91 24.39
C LYS A 163 1.18 -10.78 24.82
N LYS A 164 1.23 -12.07 24.39
CA LYS A 164 2.32 -13.01 24.73
C LYS A 164 3.41 -12.94 23.65
N PHE A 165 4.69 -13.00 24.07
CA PHE A 165 5.82 -12.96 23.14
C PHE A 165 5.80 -14.13 22.14
N LEU A 166 5.88 -15.37 22.64
CA LEU A 166 5.96 -16.57 21.78
C LEU A 166 4.66 -16.90 21.04
N GLY A 167 3.49 -16.60 21.62
CA GLY A 167 2.21 -16.97 21.01
C GLY A 167 1.55 -15.87 20.19
N GLY A 168 2.02 -14.64 20.27
CA GLY A 168 1.46 -13.49 19.55
C GLY A 168 2.48 -12.85 18.60
N LEU A 169 3.59 -12.33 19.13
CA LEU A 169 4.56 -11.59 18.34
C LEU A 169 5.37 -12.49 17.41
N VAL A 170 5.96 -13.57 17.92
CA VAL A 170 6.91 -14.41 17.17
C VAL A 170 6.35 -14.96 15.86
N PRO A 171 5.14 -15.55 15.81
CA PRO A 171 4.60 -16.04 14.54
C PRO A 171 4.42 -14.95 13.49
N LEU A 172 3.93 -13.77 13.89
CA LEU A 172 3.75 -12.65 12.97
C LEU A 172 5.09 -12.09 12.50
N LEU A 173 6.07 -12.03 13.41
CA LEU A 173 7.41 -11.55 13.09
C LEU A 173 8.15 -12.49 12.13
N LEU A 174 8.00 -13.81 12.27
CA LEU A 174 8.58 -14.78 11.34
C LEU A 174 7.98 -14.64 9.94
N ILE A 175 6.66 -14.50 9.83
CA ILE A 175 5.98 -14.29 8.54
C ILE A 175 6.45 -12.98 7.90
N LEU A 176 6.48 -11.90 8.67
CA LEU A 176 6.96 -10.59 8.21
C LEU A 176 8.41 -10.66 7.78
N GLY A 177 9.27 -11.28 8.61
CA GLY A 177 10.70 -11.42 8.36
C GLY A 177 11.00 -12.19 7.07
N VAL A 178 10.33 -13.33 6.85
CA VAL A 178 10.48 -14.11 5.61
C VAL A 178 10.03 -13.29 4.39
N THR A 179 8.88 -12.61 4.48
CA THR A 179 8.37 -11.81 3.36
C THR A 179 9.29 -10.63 3.05
N CYS A 180 9.75 -9.89 4.08
CA CYS A 180 10.68 -8.78 3.91
C CYS A 180 12.04 -9.25 3.38
N ALA A 181 12.56 -10.38 3.86
CA ALA A 181 13.85 -10.93 3.40
C ALA A 181 13.82 -11.25 1.90
N LEU A 182 12.75 -11.85 1.39
CA LEU A 182 12.63 -12.13 -0.05
C LEU A 182 12.55 -10.83 -0.87
N VAL A 183 11.80 -9.82 -0.40
CA VAL A 183 11.66 -8.54 -1.11
C VAL A 183 12.95 -7.71 -1.08
N ILE A 184 13.78 -7.82 -0.02
CA ILE A 184 15.12 -7.20 0.02
C ILE A 184 16.06 -7.85 -1.00
N ILE A 185 15.99 -9.18 -1.16
CA ILE A 185 16.80 -9.92 -2.13
C ILE A 185 16.48 -9.48 -3.58
N GLU A 186 15.25 -9.03 -3.85
CA GLU A 186 14.83 -8.45 -5.14
C GLU A 186 15.29 -6.99 -5.38
N PRO A 187 16.28 -6.43 -4.71
CA PRO A 187 16.64 -5.04 -4.42
C PRO A 187 15.45 -4.05 -4.44
N HIS A 188 14.44 -4.35 -3.63
CA HIS A 188 13.23 -3.52 -3.53
C HIS A 188 13.04 -2.93 -2.11
N LEU A 189 13.94 -2.00 -1.75
CA LEU A 189 13.98 -1.37 -0.42
C LEU A 189 12.64 -0.72 -0.02
N SER A 190 12.02 0.01 -0.95
CA SER A 190 10.72 0.66 -0.72
C SER A 190 9.59 -0.32 -0.37
N GLY A 191 9.52 -1.43 -1.12
CA GLY A 191 8.55 -2.49 -0.83
C GLY A 191 8.77 -3.10 0.55
N THR A 192 10.02 -3.30 0.96
CA THR A 192 10.36 -3.81 2.28
C THR A 192 9.99 -2.85 3.40
N ILE A 193 10.28 -1.55 3.26
CA ILE A 193 9.90 -0.53 4.24
C ILE A 193 8.38 -0.49 4.40
N LEU A 194 7.64 -0.51 3.29
CA LEU A 194 6.18 -0.51 3.30
C LEU A 194 5.61 -1.77 3.98
N LEU A 195 6.14 -2.96 3.65
CA LEU A 195 5.73 -4.23 4.26
C LEU A 195 6.03 -4.26 5.77
N ALA A 196 7.22 -3.80 6.17
CA ALA A 196 7.62 -3.72 7.57
C ALA A 196 6.70 -2.76 8.35
N ALA A 197 6.47 -1.54 7.83
CA ALA A 197 5.57 -0.56 8.43
C ALA A 197 4.14 -1.10 8.54
N LEU A 198 3.63 -1.71 7.47
CA LEU A 198 2.29 -2.33 7.42
C LEU A 198 2.15 -3.45 8.46
N GLY A 199 3.14 -4.35 8.54
CA GLY A 199 3.16 -5.43 9.51
C GLY A 199 3.20 -4.92 10.95
N LEU A 200 4.04 -3.93 11.25
CA LEU A 200 4.14 -3.31 12.58
C LEU A 200 2.82 -2.63 12.99
N VAL A 201 2.20 -1.86 12.09
CA VAL A 201 0.91 -1.20 12.36
C VAL A 201 -0.20 -2.24 12.60
N MET A 202 -0.26 -3.30 11.79
CA MET A 202 -1.22 -4.37 11.99
C MET A 202 -1.00 -5.14 13.30
N MET A 203 0.25 -5.41 13.68
CA MET A 203 0.58 -6.01 14.97
C MET A 203 0.17 -5.12 16.13
N PHE A 204 0.39 -3.81 16.03
CA PHE A 204 -0.02 -2.83 17.05
C PHE A 204 -1.53 -2.84 17.27
N VAL A 205 -2.31 -2.69 16.20
CA VAL A 205 -3.79 -2.71 16.26
C VAL A 205 -4.31 -4.10 16.66
N GLY A 206 -3.60 -5.16 16.27
CA GLY A 206 -3.86 -6.54 16.68
C GLY A 206 -3.69 -6.80 18.19
N GLY A 207 -3.11 -5.86 18.94
CA GLY A 207 -2.98 -5.91 20.40
C GLY A 207 -1.64 -6.46 20.90
N VAL A 208 -0.60 -6.46 20.07
CA VAL A 208 0.78 -6.73 20.49
C VAL A 208 1.25 -5.58 21.41
N ARG A 209 2.02 -5.91 22.46
CA ARG A 209 2.52 -4.90 23.40
C ARG A 209 3.43 -3.91 22.67
N TRP A 210 3.14 -2.62 22.84
CA TRP A 210 3.87 -1.54 22.18
C TRP A 210 5.39 -1.56 22.45
N GLY A 211 5.81 -1.96 23.67
CA GLY A 211 7.24 -2.04 24.02
C GLY A 211 8.04 -3.02 23.14
N TRP A 212 7.44 -4.12 22.71
CA TRP A 212 8.07 -5.05 21.76
C TRP A 212 8.20 -4.42 20.38
N LEU A 213 7.18 -3.68 19.94
CA LEU A 213 7.18 -3.00 18.64
C LEU A 213 8.20 -1.85 18.62
N ALA A 214 8.31 -1.08 19.71
CA ALA A 214 9.34 -0.05 19.84
C ALA A 214 10.76 -0.65 19.79
N GLY A 215 10.97 -1.80 20.47
CA GLY A 215 12.22 -2.54 20.37
C GLY A 215 12.54 -2.98 18.94
N LEU A 216 11.54 -3.49 18.20
CA LEU A 216 11.70 -3.89 16.79
C LEU A 216 12.03 -2.71 15.89
N VAL A 217 11.37 -1.55 16.09
CA VAL A 217 11.70 -0.33 15.35
C VAL A 217 13.12 0.12 15.65
N GLY A 218 13.56 0.07 16.91
CA GLY A 218 14.93 0.39 17.31
C GLY A 218 15.97 -0.54 16.67
N VAL A 219 15.73 -1.86 16.72
CA VAL A 219 16.61 -2.86 16.08
C VAL A 219 16.62 -2.71 14.56
N GLY A 220 15.45 -2.49 13.94
CA GLY A 220 15.32 -2.26 12.51
C GLY A 220 16.06 -1.00 12.07
N GLY A 221 15.91 0.12 12.80
CA GLY A 221 16.62 1.36 12.56
C GLY A 221 18.15 1.20 12.67
N ALA A 222 18.60 0.53 13.74
CA ALA A 222 20.02 0.21 13.90
C ALA A 222 20.54 -0.67 12.76
N GLY A 223 19.73 -1.66 12.31
CA GLY A 223 20.04 -2.51 11.16
C GLY A 223 20.23 -1.71 9.87
N VAL A 224 19.34 -0.75 9.59
CA VAL A 224 19.46 0.15 8.42
C VAL A 224 20.77 0.96 8.51
N VAL A 225 21.08 1.54 9.68
CA VAL A 225 22.32 2.28 9.86
C VAL A 225 23.53 1.39 9.61
N VAL A 226 23.59 0.19 10.15
CA VAL A 226 24.69 -0.76 9.90
C VAL A 226 24.77 -1.15 8.43
N MET A 227 23.65 -1.45 7.77
CA MET A 227 23.64 -1.79 6.34
C MET A 227 24.20 -0.66 5.47
N THR A 228 23.85 0.59 5.77
CA THR A 228 24.29 1.74 4.97
C THR A 228 25.72 2.15 5.27
N THR A 229 26.13 2.19 6.57
CA THR A 229 27.45 2.70 6.98
C THR A 229 28.56 1.64 6.89
N VAL A 230 28.26 0.39 7.28
CA VAL A 230 29.26 -0.70 7.32
C VAL A 230 29.26 -1.51 6.05
N LEU A 231 28.10 -1.93 5.56
CA LEU A 231 27.97 -2.76 4.36
C LEU A 231 27.92 -1.97 3.05
N GLY A 232 27.78 -0.65 3.12
CA GLY A 232 27.70 0.22 1.94
C GLY A 232 26.43 0.04 1.10
N TYR A 233 25.43 -0.66 1.62
CA TYR A 233 24.17 -0.90 0.90
C TYR A 233 23.42 0.42 0.71
N GLU A 234 23.08 0.75 -0.54
CA GLU A 234 22.38 1.99 -0.91
C GLU A 234 23.05 3.28 -0.38
N LYS A 235 24.38 3.25 -0.20
CA LYS A 235 25.16 4.36 0.34
C LYS A 235 24.96 5.65 -0.47
N ASP A 236 24.90 5.53 -1.80
CA ASP A 236 24.72 6.65 -2.70
C ASP A 236 23.38 7.35 -2.48
N ARG A 237 22.32 6.59 -2.26
CA ARG A 237 20.98 7.15 -1.97
C ARG A 237 20.96 7.88 -0.63
N MET A 238 21.69 7.37 0.37
CA MET A 238 21.79 8.01 1.69
C MET A 238 22.58 9.33 1.60
N LEU A 239 23.68 9.35 0.84
CA LEU A 239 24.46 10.57 0.61
C LEU A 239 23.64 11.64 -0.12
N VAL A 240 22.93 11.24 -1.17
CA VAL A 240 22.03 12.15 -1.91
C VAL A 240 20.92 12.69 -1.01
N TRP A 241 20.36 11.86 -0.14
CA TRP A 241 19.31 12.29 0.78
C TRP A 241 19.81 13.35 1.79
N LEU A 242 21.00 13.15 2.36
CA LEU A 242 21.58 14.06 3.35
C LEU A 242 22.07 15.37 2.71
N HIS A 243 22.62 15.30 1.50
CA HIS A 243 23.25 16.41 0.79
C HIS A 243 22.77 16.50 -0.67
N PRO A 244 21.47 16.72 -0.96
CA PRO A 244 20.95 16.63 -2.31
C PRO A 244 21.52 17.69 -3.26
N LEU A 245 21.61 18.93 -2.83
CA LEU A 245 22.12 20.05 -3.65
C LEU A 245 23.63 19.95 -3.86
N GLU A 246 24.37 19.56 -2.84
CA GLU A 246 25.81 19.37 -2.92
C GLU A 246 26.17 18.18 -3.82
N SER A 247 25.43 17.08 -3.69
CA SER A 247 25.57 15.90 -4.55
C SER A 247 25.24 16.22 -6.03
N PHE A 248 24.30 17.13 -6.27
CA PHE A 248 23.93 17.61 -7.59
C PHE A 248 24.97 18.57 -8.16
N ALA A 249 25.43 19.57 -7.36
CA ALA A 249 26.34 20.61 -7.84
C ALA A 249 27.76 20.09 -8.06
N ASN A 250 28.25 19.25 -7.18
CA ASN A 250 29.66 18.81 -7.24
C ASN A 250 29.92 17.72 -8.27
N GLN A 251 28.91 17.02 -8.83
CA GLN A 251 29.04 15.92 -9.83
C GLN A 251 30.23 14.95 -9.59
N ILE A 252 31.04 15.27 -8.58
CA ILE A 252 32.43 14.86 -8.36
C ILE A 252 32.48 13.54 -7.61
N GLN A 253 31.50 13.25 -6.77
CA GLN A 253 31.60 12.13 -5.85
C GLN A 253 31.04 10.82 -6.39
N PHE A 254 30.53 10.83 -7.64
CA PHE A 254 30.07 9.64 -8.33
C PHE A 254 30.78 9.46 -9.68
N PRO A 255 32.12 9.46 -9.72
CA PRO A 255 32.86 9.50 -11.00
C PRO A 255 32.54 8.34 -11.92
N ASP A 256 32.22 7.17 -11.38
CA ASP A 256 31.91 5.93 -12.14
C ASP A 256 30.51 5.38 -11.85
N ASN A 257 29.71 6.02 -11.00
CA ASN A 257 28.41 5.53 -10.58
C ASN A 257 27.26 6.32 -11.21
N ILE A 258 26.78 5.84 -12.36
CA ILE A 258 25.63 6.41 -13.08
C ILE A 258 24.38 6.45 -12.19
N SER A 259 24.18 5.44 -11.35
CA SER A 259 23.04 5.31 -10.44
C SER A 259 22.98 6.45 -9.42
N GLY A 260 24.11 6.83 -8.81
CA GLY A 260 24.16 7.94 -7.86
C GLY A 260 23.82 9.30 -8.50
N ARG A 261 24.29 9.55 -9.73
CA ARG A 261 23.94 10.76 -10.50
C ARG A 261 22.44 10.82 -10.80
N ASP A 262 21.86 9.72 -11.25
CA ASP A 262 20.43 9.62 -11.54
C ASP A 262 19.58 9.91 -10.30
N HIS A 263 19.96 9.42 -9.13
CA HIS A 263 19.22 9.67 -7.89
C HIS A 263 19.32 11.12 -7.42
N ALA A 264 20.49 11.75 -7.50
CA ALA A 264 20.68 13.15 -7.16
C ALA A 264 19.86 14.05 -8.11
N TRP A 265 19.93 13.77 -9.41
CA TRP A 265 19.15 14.48 -10.42
C TRP A 265 17.64 14.40 -10.14
N GLN A 266 17.10 13.20 -9.98
CA GLN A 266 15.66 13.01 -9.72
C GLN A 266 15.19 13.71 -8.44
N THR A 267 15.98 13.63 -7.35
CA THR A 267 15.64 14.26 -6.08
C THR A 267 15.59 15.79 -6.22
N VAL A 268 16.61 16.40 -6.83
CA VAL A 268 16.68 17.85 -6.99
C VAL A 268 15.61 18.37 -7.93
N GLN A 269 15.36 17.69 -9.06
CA GLN A 269 14.29 18.08 -9.99
C GLN A 269 12.89 17.92 -9.37
N SER A 270 12.70 16.94 -8.50
CA SER A 270 11.47 16.79 -7.70
C SER A 270 11.26 18.00 -6.77
N LEU A 271 12.31 18.41 -6.05
CA LEU A 271 12.25 19.59 -5.18
C LEU A 271 12.00 20.88 -5.96
N TYR A 272 12.61 21.02 -7.17
CA TYR A 272 12.33 22.15 -8.05
C TYR A 272 10.87 22.15 -8.54
N ALA A 273 10.30 20.99 -8.90
CA ALA A 273 8.90 20.87 -9.27
C ALA A 273 7.99 21.37 -8.14
N ILE A 274 8.20 20.85 -6.93
CA ILE A 274 7.41 21.25 -5.74
C ILE A 274 7.55 22.75 -5.46
N GLY A 275 8.81 23.26 -5.46
CA GLY A 275 9.08 24.66 -5.16
C GLY A 275 8.54 25.64 -6.21
N SER A 276 8.62 25.28 -7.50
CA SER A 276 8.13 26.12 -8.61
C SER A 276 6.60 26.19 -8.69
N GLY A 277 5.88 25.20 -8.13
CA GLY A 277 4.42 25.20 -8.09
C GLY A 277 3.83 26.31 -7.23
N GLY A 278 4.52 26.78 -6.18
CA GLY A 278 4.02 27.82 -5.29
C GLY A 278 2.67 27.46 -4.66
N LEU A 279 1.79 28.44 -4.43
CA LEU A 279 0.47 28.21 -3.81
C LEU A 279 -0.57 27.66 -4.80
N LEU A 280 -0.65 28.22 -5.99
CA LEU A 280 -1.73 27.97 -6.97
C LEU A 280 -1.30 27.05 -8.13
N GLY A 281 -0.01 26.76 -8.26
CA GLY A 281 0.53 26.01 -9.39
C GLY A 281 0.77 26.84 -10.64
N GLN A 282 1.45 26.22 -11.61
CA GLN A 282 1.69 26.83 -12.93
C GLN A 282 0.52 26.61 -13.92
N GLY A 283 -0.52 25.91 -13.47
CA GLY A 283 -1.68 25.49 -14.25
C GLY A 283 -1.54 24.07 -14.78
N PRO A 284 -2.68 23.37 -14.97
CA PRO A 284 -2.69 22.02 -15.52
C PRO A 284 -2.02 21.97 -16.90
N GLY A 285 -1.14 21.01 -17.11
CA GLY A 285 -0.41 20.85 -18.37
C GLY A 285 0.84 21.74 -18.53
N ASN A 286 1.13 22.65 -17.60
CA ASN A 286 2.22 23.62 -17.71
C ASN A 286 3.48 23.27 -16.89
N SER A 287 3.58 22.07 -16.35
CA SER A 287 4.81 21.63 -15.69
C SER A 287 6.01 21.71 -16.63
N ARG A 288 7.10 22.27 -16.16
CA ARG A 288 8.39 22.30 -16.90
C ARG A 288 9.16 21.00 -16.67
N GLN A 289 9.05 20.43 -15.48
CA GLN A 289 9.84 19.27 -15.10
C GLN A 289 9.45 17.99 -15.86
N LYS A 290 8.22 17.88 -16.36
CA LYS A 290 7.78 16.78 -17.22
C LYS A 290 8.43 16.76 -18.62
N HIS A 291 9.05 17.88 -19.04
CA HIS A 291 9.79 17.97 -20.32
C HIS A 291 11.18 17.34 -20.21
N LEU A 292 11.24 16.08 -19.76
CA LEU A 292 12.42 15.21 -19.64
C LEU A 292 13.45 15.67 -18.58
N PHE A 293 13.16 16.69 -17.78
CA PHE A 293 14.00 17.05 -16.65
C PHE A 293 13.84 16.02 -15.51
N LEU A 294 12.60 15.58 -15.24
CA LEU A 294 12.32 14.51 -14.30
C LEU A 294 12.19 13.19 -15.06
N ARG A 295 13.03 12.21 -14.73
CA ARG A 295 13.02 10.90 -15.36
C ARG A 295 11.81 10.11 -14.91
N GLU A 296 11.08 9.49 -15.84
CA GLU A 296 9.89 8.69 -15.60
C GLU A 296 8.87 9.37 -14.64
N PRO A 297 8.43 10.60 -14.95
CA PRO A 297 7.57 11.37 -14.05
C PRO A 297 6.21 10.71 -13.82
N GLN A 298 5.80 9.78 -14.69
CA GLN A 298 4.56 9.00 -14.59
C GLN A 298 4.60 7.90 -13.51
N ASN A 299 5.76 7.57 -12.96
CA ASN A 299 5.94 6.51 -11.97
C ASN A 299 6.01 7.08 -10.55
N ASP A 300 7.20 7.16 -9.97
CA ASP A 300 7.39 7.40 -8.54
C ASP A 300 7.29 8.89 -8.15
N PHE A 301 7.53 9.80 -9.11
CA PHE A 301 7.56 11.25 -8.90
C PHE A 301 6.31 12.00 -9.41
N ILE A 302 5.23 11.28 -9.68
CA ILE A 302 4.00 11.88 -10.21
C ILE A 302 3.42 12.97 -9.28
N PHE A 303 3.61 12.83 -7.96
CA PHE A 303 3.18 13.83 -6.98
C PHE A 303 3.95 15.16 -7.12
N ALA A 304 5.23 15.13 -7.53
CA ALA A 304 5.99 16.36 -7.80
C ALA A 304 5.41 17.15 -8.98
N ILE A 305 5.01 16.44 -10.06
CA ILE A 305 4.34 17.08 -11.21
C ILE A 305 2.99 17.66 -10.80
N LEU A 306 2.22 16.94 -9.98
CA LEU A 306 0.96 17.45 -9.42
C LEU A 306 1.20 18.74 -8.61
N CYS A 307 2.24 18.78 -7.77
CA CYS A 307 2.60 19.97 -7.00
C CYS A 307 2.99 21.14 -7.92
N GLU A 308 3.74 20.89 -9.00
CA GLU A 308 4.13 21.93 -9.94
C GLU A 308 2.93 22.52 -10.69
N GLU A 309 2.00 21.66 -11.16
CA GLU A 309 0.84 22.09 -11.95
C GLU A 309 -0.29 22.69 -11.10
N MET A 310 -0.59 22.09 -9.95
CA MET A 310 -1.74 22.48 -9.10
C MET A 310 -1.33 23.24 -7.83
N GLY A 311 -0.04 23.40 -7.58
CA GLY A 311 0.50 24.11 -6.43
C GLY A 311 0.24 23.40 -5.10
N PHE A 312 0.54 24.12 -4.01
CA PHE A 312 0.33 23.62 -2.65
C PHE A 312 -1.14 23.31 -2.36
N ILE A 313 -2.08 24.15 -2.85
CA ILE A 313 -3.52 23.95 -2.62
C ILE A 313 -3.99 22.66 -3.30
N GLY A 314 -3.60 22.41 -4.54
CA GLY A 314 -3.96 21.18 -5.25
C GLY A 314 -3.37 19.93 -4.59
N ALA A 315 -2.11 19.99 -4.18
CA ALA A 315 -1.46 18.92 -3.43
C ALA A 315 -2.17 18.65 -2.11
N LEU A 316 -2.54 19.70 -1.35
CA LEU A 316 -3.26 19.57 -0.09
C LEU A 316 -4.63 18.92 -0.30
N VAL A 317 -5.37 19.31 -1.33
CA VAL A 317 -6.67 18.70 -1.66
C VAL A 317 -6.50 17.19 -1.90
N VAL A 318 -5.50 16.77 -2.66
CA VAL A 318 -5.23 15.34 -2.91
C VAL A 318 -4.88 14.62 -1.61
N VAL A 319 -4.04 15.19 -0.76
CA VAL A 319 -3.69 14.61 0.55
C VAL A 319 -4.92 14.48 1.44
N VAL A 320 -5.79 15.49 1.48
CA VAL A 320 -7.05 15.47 2.23
C VAL A 320 -7.99 14.39 1.68
N LEU A 321 -8.11 14.24 0.36
CA LEU A 321 -8.93 13.18 -0.24
C LEU A 321 -8.44 11.78 0.15
N PHE A 322 -7.13 11.52 0.13
CA PHE A 322 -6.57 10.27 0.64
C PHE A 322 -6.82 10.10 2.14
N GLY A 323 -6.66 11.17 2.94
CA GLY A 323 -6.99 11.16 4.36
C GLY A 323 -8.45 10.79 4.63
N LEU A 324 -9.38 11.34 3.86
CA LEU A 324 -10.80 11.02 3.94
C LEU A 324 -11.10 9.58 3.49
N LEU A 325 -10.42 9.08 2.46
CA LEU A 325 -10.53 7.68 2.03
C LEU A 325 -10.09 6.73 3.15
N VAL A 326 -8.93 6.99 3.76
CA VAL A 326 -8.39 6.21 4.87
C VAL A 326 -9.30 6.28 6.09
N TRP A 327 -9.76 7.48 6.44
CA TRP A 327 -10.74 7.66 7.52
C TRP A 327 -12.01 6.82 7.27
N ARG A 328 -12.57 6.91 6.04
CA ARG A 328 -13.78 6.15 5.72
C ARG A 328 -13.55 4.65 5.76
N GLY A 329 -12.40 4.18 5.27
CA GLY A 329 -12.00 2.78 5.38
C GLY A 329 -11.87 2.31 6.83
N PHE A 330 -11.37 3.14 7.76
CA PHE A 330 -11.35 2.84 9.19
C PHE A 330 -12.75 2.77 9.79
N THR A 331 -13.67 3.65 9.38
CA THR A 331 -15.07 3.56 9.85
C THR A 331 -15.74 2.27 9.37
N ILE A 332 -15.43 1.79 8.17
CA ILE A 332 -15.87 0.48 7.66
C ILE A 332 -15.27 -0.65 8.51
N ALA A 333 -13.96 -0.60 8.78
CA ALA A 333 -13.27 -1.60 9.58
C ALA A 333 -13.85 -1.70 11.00
N LEU A 334 -14.08 -0.58 11.68
CA LEU A 334 -14.69 -0.53 13.01
C LEU A 334 -16.15 -1.01 13.01
N GLY A 335 -16.86 -0.85 11.90
CA GLY A 335 -18.21 -1.35 11.71
C GLY A 335 -18.30 -2.83 11.32
N ALA A 336 -17.19 -3.52 11.06
CA ALA A 336 -17.20 -4.91 10.64
C ALA A 336 -17.80 -5.85 11.70
N PRO A 337 -18.54 -6.90 11.30
CA PRO A 337 -19.24 -7.77 12.24
C PRO A 337 -18.32 -8.69 13.03
N ASP A 338 -17.11 -8.94 12.55
CA ASP A 338 -16.13 -9.84 13.12
C ASP A 338 -14.71 -9.29 13.09
N LYS A 339 -13.82 -9.86 13.92
CA LYS A 339 -12.43 -9.38 14.03
C LYS A 339 -11.61 -9.59 12.77
N PHE A 340 -11.91 -10.62 11.98
CA PHE A 340 -11.20 -10.84 10.72
C PHE A 340 -11.53 -9.73 9.72
N GLY A 341 -12.82 -9.40 9.55
CA GLY A 341 -13.25 -8.27 8.70
C GLY A 341 -12.70 -6.94 9.18
N THR A 342 -12.69 -6.69 10.51
CA THR A 342 -12.07 -5.50 11.11
C THR A 342 -10.60 -5.38 10.71
N MET A 343 -9.80 -6.43 10.94
CA MET A 343 -8.37 -6.41 10.65
C MET A 343 -8.07 -6.37 9.16
N LEU A 344 -8.88 -7.05 8.34
CA LEU A 344 -8.73 -7.07 6.89
C LEU A 344 -9.02 -5.68 6.28
N ALA A 345 -10.16 -5.08 6.58
CA ALA A 345 -10.50 -3.74 6.08
C ALA A 345 -9.53 -2.69 6.60
N PHE A 346 -9.11 -2.76 7.88
CA PHE A 346 -8.08 -1.90 8.45
C PHE A 346 -6.75 -2.04 7.69
N GLY A 347 -6.26 -3.28 7.52
CA GLY A 347 -4.98 -3.56 6.88
C GLY A 347 -4.92 -3.08 5.43
N LEU A 348 -5.97 -3.33 4.64
CA LEU A 348 -6.06 -2.88 3.25
C LEU A 348 -6.13 -1.35 3.15
N THR A 349 -6.81 -0.71 4.07
CA THR A 349 -6.94 0.76 4.10
C THR A 349 -5.64 1.44 4.53
N ILE A 350 -5.01 0.96 5.61
CA ILE A 350 -3.76 1.56 6.10
C ILE A 350 -2.60 1.33 5.14
N GLN A 351 -2.60 0.25 4.35
CA GLN A 351 -1.64 0.02 3.27
C GLN A 351 -1.63 1.20 2.28
N ILE A 352 -2.80 1.70 1.87
CA ILE A 352 -2.90 2.88 1.00
C ILE A 352 -2.35 4.11 1.72
N GLY A 353 -2.77 4.36 2.96
CA GLY A 353 -2.30 5.50 3.74
C GLY A 353 -0.78 5.52 3.91
N LEU A 354 -0.18 4.38 4.24
CA LEU A 354 1.27 4.24 4.36
C LEU A 354 1.98 4.47 3.02
N GLN A 355 1.44 3.92 1.93
CA GLN A 355 2.05 4.07 0.61
C GLN A 355 2.01 5.53 0.14
N VAL A 356 0.91 6.25 0.37
CA VAL A 356 0.78 7.70 0.10
C VAL A 356 1.78 8.49 0.95
N ALA A 357 1.82 8.24 2.26
CA ALA A 357 2.72 8.94 3.17
C ALA A 357 4.20 8.73 2.79
N LEU A 358 4.57 7.50 2.45
CA LEU A 358 5.94 7.18 2.03
C LEU A 358 6.28 7.80 0.66
N ASN A 359 5.37 7.79 -0.32
CA ASN A 359 5.61 8.47 -1.60
C ASN A 359 5.84 9.97 -1.39
N ILE A 360 4.98 10.65 -0.65
CA ILE A 360 5.12 12.08 -0.35
C ILE A 360 6.43 12.35 0.39
N ALA A 361 6.80 11.52 1.38
CA ALA A 361 8.05 11.66 2.12
C ALA A 361 9.29 11.51 1.20
N VAL A 362 9.27 10.59 0.25
CA VAL A 362 10.34 10.40 -0.74
C VAL A 362 10.42 11.59 -1.69
N VAL A 363 9.29 11.99 -2.29
CA VAL A 363 9.23 13.06 -3.29
C VAL A 363 9.63 14.43 -2.70
N SER A 364 9.32 14.66 -1.41
CA SER A 364 9.71 15.86 -0.65
C SER A 364 11.09 15.78 0.00
N ASN A 365 11.85 14.71 -0.26
CA ASN A 365 13.15 14.45 0.37
C ASN A 365 13.15 14.37 1.92
N LEU A 366 11.99 14.04 2.53
CA LEU A 366 11.92 13.69 3.95
C LEU A 366 12.49 12.29 4.22
N MET A 367 12.52 11.43 3.21
CA MET A 367 13.13 10.10 3.22
C MET A 367 14.01 9.90 1.98
N PRO A 368 15.00 9.00 2.04
CA PRO A 368 15.81 8.65 0.88
C PRO A 368 14.95 8.23 -0.32
N ASN A 369 15.43 8.53 -1.54
CA ASN A 369 14.74 8.12 -2.76
C ASN A 369 14.70 6.59 -2.88
N THR A 370 13.54 6.00 -2.69
CA THR A 370 13.32 4.54 -2.68
C THR A 370 12.42 4.03 -3.79
N GLY A 371 11.78 4.92 -4.56
CA GLY A 371 10.93 4.55 -5.69
C GLY A 371 9.60 3.88 -5.26
N ILE A 372 8.78 4.59 -4.49
CA ILE A 372 7.43 4.16 -4.13
C ILE A 372 6.41 4.85 -5.04
N SER A 373 5.55 4.06 -5.70
CA SER A 373 4.44 4.59 -6.50
C SER A 373 3.32 5.19 -5.65
N LEU A 374 2.67 6.25 -6.14
CA LEU A 374 1.48 6.83 -5.51
C LEU A 374 0.23 6.03 -5.91
N PRO A 375 -0.54 5.47 -4.97
CA PRO A 375 -1.75 4.69 -5.27
C PRO A 375 -2.72 5.45 -6.17
N PHE A 376 -3.27 4.78 -7.19
CA PHE A 376 -4.22 5.32 -8.17
C PHE A 376 -3.71 6.43 -9.11
N PHE A 377 -2.52 6.98 -8.88
CA PHE A 377 -1.91 8.02 -9.70
C PHE A 377 -0.82 7.45 -10.62
N SER A 378 0.15 6.75 -10.03
CA SER A 378 1.30 6.23 -10.78
C SER A 378 0.90 5.22 -11.84
N TYR A 379 1.64 5.21 -12.94
CA TYR A 379 1.46 4.21 -13.98
C TYR A 379 1.84 2.80 -13.46
N GLY A 380 0.92 1.87 -13.64
CA GLY A 380 1.13 0.48 -13.24
C GLY A 380 -0.12 -0.37 -13.36
N GLY A 381 -0.22 -1.13 -14.47
CA GLY A 381 -1.44 -1.91 -14.77
C GLY A 381 -1.80 -2.91 -13.69
N THR A 382 -0.86 -3.76 -13.28
CA THR A 382 -1.12 -4.77 -12.25
C THR A 382 -1.28 -4.17 -10.86
N SER A 383 -0.61 -3.05 -10.56
CA SER A 383 -0.75 -2.35 -9.29
C SER A 383 -2.16 -1.79 -9.13
N ILE A 384 -2.69 -1.10 -10.17
CA ILE A 384 -4.05 -0.55 -10.13
C ILE A 384 -5.10 -1.66 -10.02
N LEU A 385 -4.91 -2.78 -10.75
CA LEU A 385 -5.79 -3.94 -10.65
C LEU A 385 -5.85 -4.50 -9.23
N MET A 386 -4.69 -4.71 -8.59
CA MET A 386 -4.61 -5.21 -7.22
C MET A 386 -5.20 -4.24 -6.21
N LEU A 387 -4.92 -2.94 -6.34
CA LEU A 387 -5.51 -1.91 -5.47
C LEU A 387 -7.03 -1.86 -5.60
N MET A 388 -7.56 -1.86 -6.82
CA MET A 388 -9.00 -1.86 -7.06
C MET A 388 -9.69 -3.11 -6.49
N ALA A 389 -9.10 -4.30 -6.70
CA ALA A 389 -9.60 -5.55 -6.14
C ALA A 389 -9.61 -5.52 -4.60
N GLN A 390 -8.56 -4.99 -3.97
CA GLN A 390 -8.49 -4.79 -2.52
C GLN A 390 -9.56 -3.84 -2.01
N MET A 391 -9.81 -2.73 -2.71
CA MET A 391 -10.91 -1.80 -2.35
C MET A 391 -12.28 -2.46 -2.48
N GLY A 392 -12.46 -3.36 -3.44
CA GLY A 392 -13.65 -4.20 -3.54
C GLY A 392 -13.85 -5.09 -2.31
N ILE A 393 -12.78 -5.64 -1.73
CA ILE A 393 -12.85 -6.41 -0.47
C ILE A 393 -13.29 -5.50 0.69
N VAL A 394 -12.77 -4.28 0.79
CA VAL A 394 -13.22 -3.31 1.82
C VAL A 394 -14.72 -3.02 1.65
N LEU A 395 -15.18 -2.86 0.41
CA LEU A 395 -16.62 -2.70 0.10
C LEU A 395 -17.44 -3.95 0.47
N SER A 396 -16.89 -5.17 0.29
CA SER A 396 -17.54 -6.41 0.74
C SER A 396 -17.73 -6.43 2.26
N VAL A 397 -16.72 -6.01 3.04
CA VAL A 397 -16.84 -5.86 4.50
C VAL A 397 -17.92 -4.85 4.85
N SER A 398 -18.01 -3.71 4.16
CA SER A 398 -19.03 -2.70 4.42
C SER A 398 -20.46 -3.19 4.19
N ARG A 399 -20.70 -4.02 3.18
CA ARG A 399 -22.00 -4.65 2.91
C ARG A 399 -22.47 -5.53 4.07
N GLN A 400 -21.56 -6.33 4.62
CA GLN A 400 -21.91 -7.26 5.69
C GLN A 400 -22.09 -6.55 7.04
N SER A 401 -21.39 -5.44 7.27
CA SER A 401 -21.60 -4.57 8.43
C SER A 401 -23.02 -3.99 8.49
N ARG A 402 -23.61 -3.66 7.35
CA ARG A 402 -25.00 -3.16 7.28
C ARG A 402 -26.05 -4.25 7.44
N ALA A 403 -25.75 -5.48 6.98
CA ALA A 403 -26.67 -6.61 7.06
C ALA A 403 -26.99 -7.06 8.51
N GLU A 404 -26.08 -6.82 9.46
CA GLU A 404 -26.30 -7.18 10.87
C GLU A 404 -27.00 -6.08 11.68
N LYS A 405 -27.15 -4.87 11.11
CA LYS A 405 -27.84 -3.75 11.76
C LYS A 405 -29.31 -3.62 11.35
N THR A 406 -29.71 -4.34 10.30
CA THR A 406 -31.12 -4.47 9.85
C THR A 406 -31.68 -5.83 10.23
#